data_ec7c0fbb72f703afa2ab5022c6f463b5
#
_entry.id   ec7c0fbb72f703afa2ab5022c6f463b5
#
_cell.length_a   1.000
_cell.length_b   1.000
_cell.length_c   1.000
_cell.angle_alpha   90.00
_cell.angle_beta   90.00
_cell.angle_gamma   90.00
#
_symmetry.space_group_name_H-M   'P 1'
#
loop_
_entity.id
_entity.type
_entity.pdbx_description
1 polymer ?
#
loop_
_entity_poly.entity_id
_entity_poly.type
_entity_poly.pdbx_seq_one_letter_code
_entity_poly.pdbx_strand_id
1 'polypeptide(L)'
;MNLKKILIAVDNSTCSEKAARVGYEVAKTFGAEVALVNIIEPVPANVNPDLTLAPVFLENYDNSEENSHLLLKEIESKYSGGIATTYLSIIDSAAHGIIQQSDEYGSDLIVIGTYGRTGLYHFLMGSVAEHVARKSACPVLIVPNKYEEKP
;
A
#
# COMPACT_ATOMS: atom_id res chain seq x y z
N MET A 1 6.11 7.60 -22.17
CA MET A 1 5.76 6.57 -21.18
C MET A 1 4.30 6.22 -21.36
N ASN A 2 3.96 4.94 -21.48
CA ASN A 2 2.58 4.49 -21.63
C ASN A 2 2.17 3.79 -20.32
N LEU A 3 1.50 4.52 -19.44
CA LEU A 3 1.01 3.97 -18.18
C LEU A 3 -0.38 3.39 -18.38
N LYS A 4 -0.50 2.07 -18.28
CA LYS A 4 -1.77 1.33 -18.39
C LYS A 4 -2.19 0.67 -17.08
N LYS A 5 -1.22 0.31 -16.27
CA LYS A 5 -1.42 -0.40 -15.01
C LYS A 5 -0.64 0.26 -13.88
N ILE A 6 -1.36 0.75 -12.88
CA ILE A 6 -0.77 1.42 -11.72
C ILE A 6 -1.05 0.61 -10.47
N LEU A 7 0.00 0.22 -9.75
CA LEU A 7 -0.11 -0.38 -8.42
C LEU A 7 -0.01 0.72 -7.36
N ILE A 8 -0.98 0.79 -6.47
CA ILE A 8 -0.97 1.72 -5.34
C ILE A 8 -0.87 0.93 -4.04
N ALA A 9 0.22 1.12 -3.31
CA ALA A 9 0.41 0.49 -2.01
C ALA A 9 -0.27 1.31 -0.90
N VAL A 10 -1.19 0.67 -0.18
CA VAL A 10 -1.96 1.30 0.89
C VAL A 10 -1.88 0.51 2.19
N ASP A 11 -1.83 1.24 3.27
CA ASP A 11 -2.01 0.76 4.63
C ASP A 11 -3.01 1.69 5.36
N ASN A 12 -3.17 1.55 6.65
CA ASN A 12 -4.09 2.40 7.43
C ASN A 12 -3.44 3.73 7.86
N SER A 13 -2.48 4.27 7.10
CA SER A 13 -1.82 5.55 7.37
C SER A 13 -2.36 6.68 6.51
N THR A 14 -2.30 7.90 7.03
CA THR A 14 -2.65 9.12 6.26
C THR A 14 -1.72 9.33 5.07
N CYS A 15 -0.48 8.87 5.15
CA CYS A 15 0.49 8.98 4.07
C CYS A 15 0.11 8.07 2.89
N SER A 16 -0.34 6.85 3.15
CA SER A 16 -0.81 5.94 2.10
C SER A 16 -2.12 6.40 1.49
N GLU A 17 -2.99 7.05 2.27
CA GLU A 17 -4.21 7.65 1.74
C GLU A 17 -3.92 8.79 0.76
N LYS A 18 -2.92 9.65 1.07
CA LYS A 18 -2.44 10.67 0.12
C LYS A 18 -1.84 10.04 -1.14
N ALA A 19 -1.07 8.95 -0.99
CA ALA A 19 -0.54 8.20 -2.12
C ALA A 19 -1.66 7.62 -2.99
N ALA A 20 -2.71 7.09 -2.39
CA ALA A 20 -3.87 6.58 -3.12
C ALA A 20 -4.56 7.68 -3.94
N ARG A 21 -4.81 8.84 -3.35
CA ARG A 21 -5.37 9.99 -4.06
C ARG A 21 -4.53 10.37 -5.27
N VAL A 22 -3.22 10.56 -5.08
CA VAL A 22 -2.29 10.91 -6.18
C VAL A 22 -2.25 9.81 -7.25
N GLY A 23 -2.22 8.54 -6.83
CA GLY A 23 -2.21 7.40 -7.75
C GLY A 23 -3.45 7.36 -8.65
N TYR A 24 -4.63 7.63 -8.10
CA TYR A 24 -5.86 7.71 -8.90
C TYR A 24 -5.90 8.94 -9.81
N GLU A 25 -5.35 10.08 -9.40
CA GLU A 25 -5.21 11.26 -10.28
C GLU A 25 -4.30 10.96 -11.47
N VAL A 26 -3.19 10.27 -11.24
CA VAL A 26 -2.30 9.81 -12.31
C VAL A 26 -3.02 8.81 -13.21
N ALA A 27 -3.72 7.82 -12.64
CA ALA A 27 -4.48 6.84 -13.41
C ALA A 27 -5.54 7.51 -14.31
N LYS A 28 -6.26 8.48 -13.79
CA LYS A 28 -7.24 9.26 -14.54
C LYS A 28 -6.59 10.00 -15.72
N THR A 29 -5.45 10.62 -15.48
CA THR A 29 -4.72 11.41 -16.50
C THR A 29 -4.24 10.54 -17.65
N PHE A 30 -3.78 9.33 -17.38
CA PHE A 30 -3.25 8.40 -18.39
C PHE A 30 -4.27 7.39 -18.93
N GLY A 31 -5.47 7.34 -18.37
CA GLY A 31 -6.47 6.32 -18.71
C GLY A 31 -6.03 4.92 -18.30
N ALA A 32 -5.37 4.82 -17.14
CA ALA A 32 -4.84 3.57 -16.60
C ALA A 32 -5.84 2.89 -15.66
N GLU A 33 -5.76 1.58 -15.55
CA GLU A 33 -6.40 0.80 -14.48
C GLU A 33 -5.53 0.77 -13.22
N VAL A 34 -6.13 0.51 -12.07
CA VAL A 34 -5.48 0.53 -10.77
C VAL A 34 -5.56 -0.85 -10.10
N ALA A 35 -4.47 -1.27 -9.48
CA ALA A 35 -4.49 -2.28 -8.42
C ALA A 35 -4.16 -1.59 -7.09
N LEU A 36 -5.03 -1.76 -6.10
CA LEU A 36 -4.74 -1.40 -4.71
C LEU A 36 -4.15 -2.61 -4.01
N VAL A 37 -2.96 -2.48 -3.44
CA VAL A 37 -2.33 -3.55 -2.66
C VAL A 37 -2.20 -3.16 -1.20
N ASN A 38 -2.67 -4.04 -0.33
CA ASN A 38 -2.43 -3.99 1.11
C ASN A 38 -1.67 -5.27 1.52
N ILE A 39 -0.53 -5.10 2.16
CA ILE A 39 0.27 -6.21 2.66
C ILE A 39 -0.04 -6.42 4.14
N ILE A 40 -0.46 -7.62 4.47
CA ILE A 40 -0.71 -8.08 5.82
C ILE A 40 0.56 -8.74 6.32
N GLU A 41 1.27 -8.11 7.25
CA GLU A 41 2.49 -8.69 7.79
C GLU A 41 2.16 -9.82 8.75
N PRO A 42 2.80 -11.00 8.60
CA PRO A 42 2.55 -12.14 9.47
C PRO A 42 2.99 -11.82 10.91
N VAL A 43 2.19 -12.30 11.89
CA VAL A 43 2.57 -12.20 13.31
C VAL A 43 3.83 -13.04 13.53
N PRO A 44 4.87 -12.49 14.19
CA PRO A 44 6.07 -13.25 14.50
C PRO A 44 5.77 -14.54 15.29
N ALA A 45 6.29 -15.69 14.84
CA ALA A 45 6.09 -16.99 15.48
C ALA A 45 6.62 -17.09 16.93
N ASN A 46 7.40 -16.10 17.36
CA ASN A 46 8.02 -16.03 18.70
C ASN A 46 7.20 -15.23 19.72
N VAL A 47 5.91 -15.01 19.47
CA VAL A 47 5.01 -14.47 20.50
C VAL A 47 4.82 -15.57 21.54
N ASN A 48 5.43 -15.38 22.71
CA ASN A 48 5.36 -16.33 23.81
C ASN A 48 3.89 -16.57 24.19
N PRO A 49 3.35 -17.80 24.09
CA PRO A 49 1.92 -18.05 24.35
C PRO A 49 1.51 -17.75 25.81
N ASP A 50 2.48 -17.59 26.70
CA ASP A 50 2.24 -17.19 28.10
C ASP A 50 2.01 -15.67 28.29
N LEU A 51 2.18 -14.87 27.25
CA LEU A 51 1.81 -13.46 27.31
C LEU A 51 0.30 -13.32 27.14
N THR A 52 -0.35 -12.67 28.11
CA THR A 52 -1.79 -12.35 28.15
C THR A 52 -2.31 -11.60 26.90
N LEU A 53 -1.42 -11.27 25.97
CA LEU A 53 -1.71 -10.61 24.70
C LEU A 53 -1.94 -11.58 23.52
N ALA A 54 -1.66 -12.88 23.70
CA ALA A 54 -1.84 -13.88 22.63
C ALA A 54 -3.26 -13.90 22.02
N PRO A 55 -4.36 -13.79 22.79
CA PRO A 55 -5.70 -13.69 22.22
C PRO A 55 -5.91 -12.46 21.34
N VAL A 56 -5.35 -11.32 21.72
CA VAL A 56 -5.46 -10.05 20.97
C VAL A 56 -4.72 -10.14 19.63
N PHE A 57 -3.59 -10.82 19.59
CA PHE A 57 -2.85 -11.04 18.35
C PHE A 57 -3.56 -12.01 17.42
N LEU A 58 -4.19 -13.05 17.94
CA LEU A 58 -4.95 -14.03 17.15
C LEU A 58 -6.25 -13.43 16.61
N GLU A 59 -6.98 -12.64 17.40
CA GLU A 59 -8.17 -11.91 16.93
C GLU A 59 -7.83 -10.92 15.82
N ASN A 60 -6.72 -10.20 15.95
CA ASN A 60 -6.26 -9.27 14.92
C ASN A 60 -5.80 -9.98 13.64
N TYR A 61 -5.32 -11.23 13.75
CA TYR A 61 -4.91 -12.02 12.60
C TYR A 61 -6.11 -12.59 11.84
N ASP A 62 -7.09 -13.16 12.54
CA ASP A 62 -8.29 -13.74 11.93
C ASP A 62 -9.14 -12.69 11.18
N ASN A 63 -9.08 -11.42 11.62
CA ASN A 63 -9.81 -10.32 10.98
C ASN A 63 -8.97 -9.51 9.98
N SER A 64 -7.69 -9.81 9.81
CA SER A 64 -6.79 -8.94 9.01
C SER A 64 -7.12 -8.96 7.52
N GLU A 65 -7.56 -10.06 6.94
CA GLU A 65 -8.00 -10.11 5.54
C GLU A 65 -9.29 -9.33 5.32
N GLU A 66 -10.26 -9.45 6.23
CA GLU A 66 -11.51 -8.69 6.17
C GLU A 66 -11.24 -7.18 6.34
N ASN A 67 -10.41 -6.81 7.30
CA ASN A 67 -10.01 -5.42 7.52
C ASN A 67 -9.25 -4.86 6.32
N SER A 68 -8.39 -5.65 5.70
CA SER A 68 -7.69 -5.29 4.47
C SER A 68 -8.69 -5.02 3.35
N HIS A 69 -9.65 -5.90 3.14
CA HIS A 69 -10.68 -5.72 2.11
C HIS A 69 -11.53 -4.47 2.33
N LEU A 70 -11.91 -4.19 3.58
CA LEU A 70 -12.64 -2.97 3.95
C LEU A 70 -11.83 -1.71 3.67
N LEU A 71 -10.53 -1.71 3.99
CA LEU A 71 -9.62 -0.61 3.69
C LEU A 71 -9.56 -0.33 2.17
N LEU A 72 -9.34 -1.37 1.37
CA LEU A 72 -9.22 -1.22 -0.08
C LEU A 72 -10.52 -0.68 -0.70
N LYS A 73 -11.66 -1.18 -0.23
CA LYS A 73 -12.98 -0.71 -0.64
C LYS A 73 -13.24 0.74 -0.25
N GLU A 74 -12.82 1.16 0.93
CA GLU A 74 -12.94 2.53 1.39
C GLU A 74 -12.10 3.48 0.52
N ILE A 75 -10.85 3.13 0.23
CA ILE A 75 -9.95 3.91 -0.61
C ILE A 75 -10.51 4.04 -2.04
N GLU A 76 -10.96 2.94 -2.65
CA GLU A 76 -11.61 2.99 -3.96
C GLU A 76 -12.82 3.91 -3.96
N SER A 77 -13.70 3.76 -2.98
CA SER A 77 -14.92 4.57 -2.84
C SER A 77 -14.63 6.07 -2.78
N LYS A 78 -13.53 6.46 -2.13
CA LYS A 78 -13.13 7.87 -1.99
C LYS A 78 -12.49 8.45 -3.25
N TYR A 79 -11.68 7.66 -3.97
CA TYR A 79 -10.73 8.23 -4.94
C TYR A 79 -10.85 7.69 -6.37
N SER A 80 -11.49 6.54 -6.60
CA SER A 80 -11.46 5.90 -7.92
C SER A 80 -12.17 6.69 -9.01
N GLY A 81 -13.26 7.38 -8.66
CA GLY A 81 -14.06 8.10 -9.65
C GLY A 81 -14.55 7.22 -10.82
N GLY A 82 -14.69 5.89 -10.59
CA GLY A 82 -15.10 4.92 -11.59
C GLY A 82 -13.96 4.26 -12.37
N ILE A 83 -12.70 4.51 -11.98
CA ILE A 83 -11.53 3.80 -12.54
C ILE A 83 -11.60 2.32 -12.14
N ALA A 84 -11.37 1.41 -13.10
CA ALA A 84 -11.31 -0.03 -12.86
C ALA A 84 -10.22 -0.35 -11.82
N THR A 85 -10.62 -0.95 -10.71
CA THR A 85 -9.76 -1.21 -9.57
C THR A 85 -9.75 -2.70 -9.19
N THR A 86 -8.56 -3.27 -9.05
CA THR A 86 -8.32 -4.63 -8.54
C THR A 86 -7.83 -4.56 -7.10
N TYR A 87 -8.30 -5.44 -6.22
CA TYR A 87 -7.85 -5.54 -4.84
C TYR A 87 -6.87 -6.69 -4.66
N LEU A 88 -5.74 -6.39 -4.04
CA LEU A 88 -4.68 -7.33 -3.70
C LEU A 88 -4.42 -7.28 -2.19
N SER A 89 -4.84 -8.31 -1.48
CA SER A 89 -4.63 -8.50 -0.04
C SER A 89 -3.70 -9.68 0.14
N ILE A 90 -2.47 -9.44 0.57
CA ILE A 90 -1.39 -10.43 0.54
C ILE A 90 -0.73 -10.52 1.91
N ILE A 91 -0.49 -11.73 2.37
CA ILE A 91 0.27 -12.01 3.60
C ILE A 91 1.74 -12.15 3.23
N ASP A 92 2.55 -11.14 3.57
CA ASP A 92 3.99 -11.11 3.28
C ASP A 92 4.67 -9.98 4.09
N SER A 93 5.97 -9.84 3.96
CA SER A 93 6.66 -8.61 4.36
C SER A 93 6.33 -7.47 3.38
N ALA A 94 6.15 -6.26 3.89
CA ALA A 94 5.59 -5.16 3.11
C ALA A 94 6.34 -4.90 1.79
N ALA A 95 7.66 -4.72 1.85
CA ALA A 95 8.43 -4.40 0.64
C ALA A 95 8.45 -5.55 -0.38
N HIS A 96 8.63 -6.78 0.08
CA HIS A 96 8.65 -7.97 -0.78
C HIS A 96 7.28 -8.17 -1.45
N GLY A 97 6.21 -8.13 -0.69
CA GLY A 97 4.85 -8.31 -1.21
C GLY A 97 4.47 -7.25 -2.24
N ILE A 98 4.81 -5.98 -2.01
CA ILE A 98 4.56 -4.90 -2.99
C ILE A 98 5.29 -5.17 -4.31
N ILE A 99 6.58 -5.51 -4.26
CA ILE A 99 7.40 -5.77 -5.45
C ILE A 99 6.86 -6.98 -6.20
N GLN A 100 6.61 -8.08 -5.51
CA GLN A 100 6.08 -9.30 -6.12
C GLN A 100 4.73 -9.04 -6.79
N GLN A 101 3.81 -8.35 -6.11
CA GLN A 101 2.50 -8.04 -6.69
C GLN A 101 2.60 -7.08 -7.88
N SER A 102 3.56 -6.15 -7.85
CA SER A 102 3.83 -5.29 -8.99
C SER A 102 4.26 -6.09 -10.23
N ASP A 103 5.15 -7.05 -10.05
CA ASP A 103 5.64 -7.91 -11.13
C ASP A 103 4.52 -8.83 -11.67
N GLU A 104 3.74 -9.45 -10.78
CA GLU A 104 2.63 -10.34 -11.16
C GLU A 104 1.48 -9.59 -11.86
N TYR A 105 1.14 -8.40 -11.39
CA TYR A 105 0.13 -7.54 -12.00
C TYR A 105 0.61 -6.94 -13.33
N GLY A 106 1.93 -6.84 -13.51
CA GLY A 106 2.55 -6.18 -14.66
C GLY A 106 2.41 -4.66 -14.60
N SER A 107 2.74 -4.07 -13.44
CA SER A 107 2.61 -2.64 -13.22
C SER A 107 3.57 -1.82 -14.07
N ASP A 108 3.10 -0.72 -14.61
CA ASP A 108 3.92 0.29 -15.30
C ASP A 108 4.42 1.37 -14.31
N LEU A 109 3.78 1.45 -13.14
CA LEU A 109 4.10 2.41 -12.08
C LEU A 109 3.65 1.86 -10.72
N ILE A 110 4.50 2.01 -9.71
CA ILE A 110 4.10 1.86 -8.31
C ILE A 110 3.94 3.24 -7.69
N VAL A 111 2.87 3.45 -6.92
CA VAL A 111 2.64 4.65 -6.11
C VAL A 111 2.63 4.26 -4.64
N ILE A 112 3.45 4.92 -3.83
CA ILE A 112 3.63 4.60 -2.41
C ILE A 112 3.87 5.87 -1.59
N GLY A 113 3.40 5.89 -0.34
CA GLY A 113 3.72 6.96 0.62
C GLY A 113 5.14 6.82 1.17
N THR A 114 5.72 7.93 1.64
CA THR A 114 7.06 7.92 2.26
C THR A 114 7.12 7.16 3.58
N TYR A 115 6.02 7.15 4.36
CA TYR A 115 5.92 6.49 5.66
C TYR A 115 4.68 5.59 5.69
N GLY A 116 4.79 4.46 6.36
CA GLY A 116 3.66 3.62 6.69
C GLY A 116 3.15 3.87 8.12
N ARG A 117 2.51 2.86 8.70
CA ARG A 117 1.87 2.89 10.03
C ARG A 117 2.83 3.19 11.18
N THR A 118 4.12 2.88 11.04
CA THR A 118 5.15 3.08 12.07
C THR A 118 5.83 4.44 12.04
N GLY A 119 5.45 5.32 11.11
CA GLY A 119 5.79 6.74 10.96
C GLY A 119 6.99 7.26 11.75
N LEU A 120 8.21 6.93 11.34
CA LEU A 120 9.41 7.56 11.89
C LEU A 120 9.57 8.95 11.29
N TYR A 121 9.00 9.94 11.95
CA TYR A 121 8.95 11.34 11.49
C TYR A 121 10.31 12.02 11.27
N HIS A 122 11.40 11.36 11.69
CA HIS A 122 12.76 11.90 11.60
C HIS A 122 13.51 11.48 10.32
N PHE A 123 12.99 10.55 9.55
CA PHE A 123 13.58 10.09 8.29
C PHE A 123 12.82 10.66 7.10
N LEU A 124 13.54 11.06 6.07
CA LEU A 124 12.97 11.59 4.83
C LEU A 124 12.19 10.54 4.04
N MET A 125 12.49 9.25 4.26
CA MET A 125 11.85 8.14 3.58
C MET A 125 11.84 6.90 4.48
N GLY A 126 10.70 6.19 4.55
CA GLY A 126 10.57 4.94 5.30
C GLY A 126 11.29 3.76 4.62
N SER A 127 11.62 2.73 5.40
CA SER A 127 12.35 1.55 4.94
C SER A 127 11.64 0.80 3.80
N VAL A 128 10.32 0.70 3.84
CA VAL A 128 9.53 0.03 2.79
C VAL A 128 9.61 0.79 1.48
N ALA A 129 9.35 2.11 1.49
CA ALA A 129 9.42 2.94 0.30
C ALA A 129 10.83 2.95 -0.31
N GLU A 130 11.88 3.02 0.52
CA GLU A 130 13.27 2.94 0.07
C GLU A 130 13.57 1.59 -0.60
N HIS A 131 13.16 0.49 0.01
CA HIS A 131 13.40 -0.85 -0.54
C HIS A 131 12.66 -1.05 -1.86
N VAL A 132 11.40 -0.65 -1.94
CA VAL A 132 10.59 -0.70 -3.17
C VAL A 132 11.25 0.14 -4.26
N ALA A 133 11.66 1.37 -3.97
CA ALA A 133 12.34 2.24 -4.94
C ALA A 133 13.65 1.65 -5.49
N ARG A 134 14.38 0.90 -4.67
CA ARG A 134 15.66 0.28 -5.06
C ARG A 134 15.50 -1.01 -5.86
N LYS A 135 14.43 -1.78 -5.62
CA LYS A 135 14.30 -3.16 -6.10
C LYS A 135 13.20 -3.37 -7.13
N SER A 136 12.30 -2.41 -7.28
CA SER A 136 11.23 -2.49 -8.26
C SER A 136 11.76 -2.52 -9.70
N ALA A 137 11.13 -3.31 -10.56
CA ALA A 137 11.42 -3.36 -11.99
C ALA A 137 10.77 -2.19 -12.77
N CYS A 138 9.77 -1.53 -12.21
CA CYS A 138 9.10 -0.38 -12.81
C CYS A 138 9.36 0.91 -12.01
N PRO A 139 9.09 2.09 -12.59
CA PRO A 139 9.17 3.37 -11.89
C PRO A 139 8.32 3.40 -10.61
N VAL A 140 8.80 4.14 -9.61
CA VAL A 140 8.12 4.32 -8.32
C VAL A 140 7.88 5.80 -8.06
N LEU A 141 6.62 6.17 -7.86
CA LEU A 141 6.21 7.49 -7.43
C LEU A 141 6.05 7.49 -5.90
N ILE A 142 6.93 8.21 -5.23
CA ILE A 142 6.90 8.35 -3.77
C ILE A 142 6.19 9.65 -3.40
N VAL A 143 5.07 9.53 -2.66
CA VAL A 143 4.27 10.67 -2.22
C VAL A 143 4.65 11.04 -0.79
N PRO A 144 5.22 12.24 -0.56
CA PRO A 144 5.64 12.65 0.77
C PRO A 144 4.45 12.95 1.68
N ASN A 145 4.61 12.71 2.98
CA ASN A 145 3.55 12.99 3.95
C ASN A 145 3.15 14.49 4.00
N LYS A 146 4.09 15.38 3.68
CA LYS A 146 3.84 16.83 3.60
C LYS A 146 3.18 17.28 2.30
N TYR A 147 2.89 16.33 1.39
CA TYR A 147 2.22 16.68 0.14
C TYR A 147 0.82 17.26 0.42
N GLU A 148 0.61 18.45 -0.06
CA GLU A 148 -0.69 19.12 -0.08
C GLU A 148 -1.00 19.53 -1.53
N GLU A 149 -2.22 19.29 -1.95
CA GLU A 149 -2.66 19.72 -3.26
C GLU A 149 -2.62 21.25 -3.34
N LYS A 150 -1.99 21.77 -4.37
CA LYS A 150 -2.03 23.21 -4.62
C LYS A 150 -3.43 23.58 -5.11
N PRO A 151 -3.98 24.68 -4.58
CA PRO A 151 -5.28 25.17 -5.04
C PRO A 151 -5.28 25.56 -6.51
#